data_e80985330f69f799ecc6eca6a120d3ec
#
_entry.id   e80985330f69f799ecc6eca6a120d3ec
#
_cell.length_a   1.000
_cell.length_b   1.000
_cell.length_c   1.000
_cell.angle_alpha   90.00
_cell.angle_beta   90.00
_cell.angle_gamma   90.00
#
_symmetry.space_group_name_H-M   'P 1'
#
loop_
_entity.id
_entity.type
_entity.pdbx_description
1 polymer ?
#
loop_
_entity_poly.entity_id
_entity_poly.type
_entity_poly.pdbx_seq_one_letter_code
_entity_poly.pdbx_strand_id
1 'polypeptide(L)'
;PVAENFLEMHQRISQNKNITAKPLQLKSLEKFAHDFTEVYNQAWANHGEGTQMTEVQTLKLFKTLKPVINEHISWFVYENEKPIAMWMNIPDLNQWIKFFNGKFGLIQKILFLIIKKFRKNKKMVGLVFGIIPEWQRKGIDGFMIWEGTKHFRKATDFEDYEMQWIGDFNPKMIKIAENLETKVTRKLATYRYLFDETKEFKRQEML
;
A
#
# COMPACT_ATOMS: atom_id res chain seq x y z
N PRO A 1 0.81 -13.39 14.18
CA PRO A 1 0.88 -12.34 15.19
C PRO A 1 1.69 -11.18 14.63
N VAL A 2 1.32 -9.95 14.96
CA VAL A 2 2.18 -8.78 14.68
C VAL A 2 3.30 -8.82 15.71
N ALA A 3 4.55 -8.63 15.29
CA ALA A 3 5.70 -8.73 16.17
C ALA A 3 5.61 -7.76 17.37
N GLU A 4 6.21 -8.14 18.50
CA GLU A 4 6.11 -7.40 19.76
C GLU A 4 6.68 -5.97 19.66
N ASN A 5 7.71 -5.78 18.84
CA ASN A 5 8.28 -4.45 18.57
C ASN A 5 7.26 -3.43 17.98
N PHE A 6 6.26 -3.90 17.21
CA PHE A 6 5.20 -3.02 16.71
C PHE A 6 4.23 -2.59 17.82
N LEU A 7 4.01 -3.45 18.81
CA LEU A 7 3.22 -3.08 19.99
C LEU A 7 3.91 -1.98 20.80
N GLU A 8 5.22 -2.10 21.02
CA GLU A 8 6.00 -1.07 21.73
C GLU A 8 5.97 0.27 20.98
N MET A 9 6.18 0.26 19.67
CA MET A 9 6.05 1.46 18.85
C MET A 9 4.65 2.08 18.96
N HIS A 10 3.61 1.25 18.86
CA HIS A 10 2.24 1.69 19.03
C HIS A 10 2.00 2.33 20.38
N GLN A 11 2.40 1.70 21.47
CA GLN A 11 2.22 2.22 22.84
C GLN A 11 2.90 3.59 23.02
N ARG A 12 4.11 3.74 22.47
CA ARG A 12 4.85 4.99 22.54
C ARG A 12 4.17 6.12 21.75
N ILE A 13 3.77 5.84 20.50
CA ILE A 13 3.13 6.84 19.63
C ILE A 13 1.72 7.21 20.13
N SER A 14 0.97 6.26 20.67
CA SER A 14 -0.39 6.48 21.19
C SER A 14 -0.45 7.47 22.37
N GLN A 15 0.69 7.76 23.02
CA GLN A 15 0.76 8.78 24.06
C GLN A 15 0.67 10.20 23.48
N ASN A 16 1.03 10.38 22.20
CA ASN A 16 0.89 11.66 21.52
C ASN A 16 -0.52 11.79 20.92
N LYS A 17 -1.39 12.54 21.59
CA LYS A 17 -2.79 12.75 21.17
C LYS A 17 -2.94 13.48 19.82
N ASN A 18 -1.87 14.10 19.33
CA ASN A 18 -1.86 14.77 18.03
C ASN A 18 -1.71 13.79 16.87
N ILE A 19 -1.28 12.54 17.15
CA ILE A 19 -1.12 11.50 16.14
C ILE A 19 -2.34 10.59 16.15
N THR A 20 -2.95 10.44 14.98
CA THR A 20 -4.12 9.58 14.80
C THR A 20 -3.97 8.71 13.54
N ALA A 21 -4.49 7.49 13.60
CA ALA A 21 -4.60 6.61 12.43
C ALA A 21 -6.07 6.48 12.02
N LYS A 22 -6.36 6.67 10.74
CA LYS A 22 -7.72 6.62 10.20
C LYS A 22 -7.77 5.73 8.96
N PRO A 23 -8.79 4.85 8.83
CA PRO A 23 -9.02 4.11 7.61
C PRO A 23 -9.53 5.03 6.50
N LEU A 24 -9.23 4.68 5.25
CA LEU A 24 -9.79 5.32 4.07
C LEU A 24 -11.33 5.24 4.10
N GLN A 25 -12.00 6.31 3.69
CA GLN A 25 -13.46 6.37 3.61
C GLN A 25 -13.91 6.74 2.19
N LEU A 26 -14.67 5.86 1.54
CA LEU A 26 -15.17 6.05 0.17
C LEU A 26 -16.09 7.27 0.01
N LYS A 27 -16.74 7.70 1.10
CA LYS A 27 -17.56 8.93 1.13
C LYS A 27 -16.73 10.22 1.05
N SER A 28 -15.43 10.15 1.40
CA SER A 28 -14.50 11.28 1.43
C SER A 28 -13.33 11.06 0.48
N LEU A 29 -13.60 10.44 -0.69
CA LEU A 29 -12.56 9.98 -1.63
C LEU A 29 -11.65 11.12 -2.11
N GLU A 30 -12.18 12.32 -2.27
CA GLU A 30 -11.41 13.51 -2.69
C GLU A 30 -10.37 13.90 -1.64
N LYS A 31 -10.79 13.93 -0.35
CA LYS A 31 -9.85 14.17 0.75
C LYS A 31 -8.72 13.12 0.75
N PHE A 32 -9.06 11.84 0.66
CA PHE A 32 -8.05 10.78 0.68
C PHE A 32 -7.17 10.74 -0.57
N ALA A 33 -7.66 11.23 -1.71
CA ALA A 33 -6.84 11.43 -2.90
C ALA A 33 -5.83 12.57 -2.71
N HIS A 34 -6.24 13.66 -2.09
CA HIS A 34 -5.34 14.76 -1.68
C HIS A 34 -4.28 14.24 -0.69
N ASP A 35 -4.70 13.60 0.39
CA ASP A 35 -3.81 13.06 1.44
C ASP A 35 -2.78 12.06 0.85
N PHE A 36 -3.24 11.20 -0.06
CA PHE A 36 -2.36 10.28 -0.79
C PHE A 36 -1.33 11.02 -1.61
N THR A 37 -1.76 12.03 -2.38
CA THR A 37 -0.86 12.82 -3.24
C THR A 37 0.22 13.50 -2.41
N GLU A 38 -0.17 14.08 -1.28
CA GLU A 38 0.75 14.77 -0.38
C GLU A 38 1.81 13.81 0.19
N VAL A 39 1.39 12.68 0.75
CA VAL A 39 2.33 11.69 1.30
C VAL A 39 3.18 11.05 0.21
N TYR A 40 2.58 10.69 -0.94
CA TYR A 40 3.29 10.06 -2.06
C TYR A 40 4.41 10.95 -2.59
N ASN A 41 4.10 12.21 -2.86
CA ASN A 41 5.08 13.13 -3.41
C ASN A 41 6.24 13.42 -2.44
N GLN A 42 5.99 13.47 -1.15
CA GLN A 42 7.03 13.65 -0.15
C GLN A 42 7.85 12.38 0.10
N ALA A 43 7.20 11.21 0.12
CA ALA A 43 7.86 9.95 0.45
C ALA A 43 8.56 9.29 -0.74
N TRP A 44 8.10 9.50 -1.97
CA TRP A 44 8.54 8.75 -3.15
C TRP A 44 9.08 9.60 -4.29
N ALA A 45 8.48 10.78 -4.57
CA ALA A 45 8.83 11.54 -5.77
C ALA A 45 10.23 12.16 -5.75
N ASN A 46 10.86 12.24 -4.58
CA ASN A 46 12.22 12.77 -4.43
C ASN A 46 13.29 11.67 -4.53
N HIS A 47 12.92 10.42 -4.82
CA HIS A 47 13.83 9.30 -4.96
C HIS A 47 14.03 8.93 -6.44
N GLY A 48 15.18 9.32 -7.00
CA GLY A 48 15.59 8.97 -8.35
C GLY A 48 14.65 9.48 -9.45
N GLU A 49 14.16 8.59 -10.31
CA GLU A 49 13.22 8.92 -11.41
C GLU A 49 11.76 9.01 -10.97
N GLY A 50 11.49 9.16 -9.66
CA GLY A 50 10.14 9.26 -9.11
C GLY A 50 9.39 10.44 -9.72
N THR A 51 8.24 10.16 -10.36
CA THR A 51 7.39 11.19 -10.94
C THR A 51 6.36 11.64 -9.91
N GLN A 52 6.25 12.95 -9.70
CA GLN A 52 5.21 13.51 -8.86
C GLN A 52 3.82 13.21 -9.44
N MET A 53 2.88 12.92 -8.57
CA MET A 53 1.47 12.80 -8.93
C MET A 53 0.73 14.11 -8.66
N THR A 54 -0.20 14.44 -9.53
CA THR A 54 -1.14 15.54 -9.28
C THR A 54 -2.40 15.01 -8.58
N GLU A 55 -3.09 15.86 -7.83
CA GLU A 55 -4.36 15.49 -7.19
C GLU A 55 -5.41 15.00 -8.21
N VAL A 56 -5.43 15.59 -9.39
CA VAL A 56 -6.34 15.18 -10.48
C VAL A 56 -6.07 13.75 -10.93
N GLN A 57 -4.78 13.38 -11.08
CA GLN A 57 -4.39 12.01 -11.45
C GLN A 57 -4.74 11.03 -10.34
N THR A 58 -4.45 11.38 -9.09
CA THR A 58 -4.77 10.54 -7.93
C THR A 58 -6.27 10.36 -7.76
N LEU A 59 -7.05 11.43 -7.87
CA LEU A 59 -8.50 11.34 -7.78
C LEU A 59 -9.10 10.47 -8.89
N LYS A 60 -8.60 10.60 -10.13
CA LYS A 60 -8.99 9.73 -11.25
C LYS A 60 -8.66 8.26 -10.94
N LEU A 61 -7.47 7.99 -10.41
CA LEU A 61 -7.06 6.66 -9.99
C LEU A 61 -8.00 6.10 -8.91
N PHE A 62 -8.27 6.85 -7.86
CA PHE A 62 -9.16 6.44 -6.77
C PHE A 62 -10.60 6.22 -7.24
N LYS A 63 -11.13 7.07 -8.13
CA LYS A 63 -12.43 6.85 -8.75
C LYS A 63 -12.48 5.56 -9.57
N THR A 64 -11.40 5.25 -10.28
CA THR A 64 -11.27 3.99 -11.04
C THR A 64 -11.19 2.77 -10.12
N LEU A 65 -10.46 2.87 -9.02
CA LEU A 65 -10.29 1.80 -8.04
C LEU A 65 -11.47 1.68 -7.06
N LYS A 66 -12.38 2.65 -7.01
CA LYS A 66 -13.52 2.68 -6.08
C LYS A 66 -14.28 1.35 -5.98
N PRO A 67 -14.56 0.62 -7.09
CA PRO A 67 -15.26 -0.67 -7.00
C PRO A 67 -14.51 -1.76 -6.25
N VAL A 68 -13.18 -1.63 -6.09
CA VAL A 68 -12.31 -2.63 -5.47
C VAL A 68 -11.69 -2.18 -4.15
N ILE A 69 -11.72 -0.90 -3.83
CA ILE A 69 -11.28 -0.39 -2.54
C ILE A 69 -12.09 -1.04 -1.41
N ASN A 70 -11.38 -1.45 -0.37
CA ASN A 70 -11.97 -1.87 0.90
C ASN A 70 -11.47 -0.89 1.98
N GLU A 71 -12.41 -0.18 2.61
CA GLU A 71 -12.12 0.89 3.58
C GLU A 71 -11.38 0.36 4.83
N HIS A 72 -11.53 -0.92 5.15
CA HIS A 72 -10.94 -1.48 6.36
C HIS A 72 -9.44 -1.76 6.27
N ILE A 73 -8.88 -1.86 5.04
CA ILE A 73 -7.50 -2.31 4.83
C ILE A 73 -6.55 -1.22 4.31
N SER A 74 -7.04 -0.02 4.02
CA SER A 74 -6.20 1.12 3.61
C SER A 74 -6.22 2.20 4.67
N TRP A 75 -5.04 2.67 5.10
CA TRP A 75 -4.88 3.49 6.29
C TRP A 75 -4.00 4.70 6.06
N PHE A 76 -4.29 5.77 6.79
CA PHE A 76 -3.50 6.99 6.85
C PHE A 76 -3.18 7.33 8.30
N VAL A 77 -2.01 7.91 8.53
CA VAL A 77 -1.64 8.50 9.83
C VAL A 77 -1.53 10.00 9.66
N TYR A 78 -2.04 10.71 10.64
CA TYR A 78 -2.09 12.16 10.68
C TYR A 78 -1.40 12.69 11.92
N GLU A 79 -0.74 13.84 11.79
CA GLU A 79 -0.37 14.71 12.90
C GLU A 79 -1.16 16.01 12.77
N ASN A 80 -1.97 16.37 13.78
CA ASN A 80 -2.82 17.58 13.73
C ASN A 80 -3.61 17.71 12.41
N GLU A 81 -4.24 16.61 11.94
CA GLU A 81 -4.98 16.50 10.68
C GLU A 81 -4.12 16.57 9.39
N LYS A 82 -2.81 16.80 9.49
CA LYS A 82 -1.89 16.73 8.35
C LYS A 82 -1.47 15.27 8.10
N PRO A 83 -1.61 14.73 6.87
CA PRO A 83 -1.23 13.36 6.57
C PRO A 83 0.30 13.19 6.59
N ILE A 84 0.79 12.21 7.33
CA ILE A 84 2.23 11.94 7.49
C ILE A 84 2.65 10.54 7.04
N ALA A 85 1.69 9.62 6.92
CA ALA A 85 1.95 8.27 6.42
C ALA A 85 0.70 7.66 5.78
N MET A 86 0.93 6.68 4.91
CA MET A 86 -0.12 5.91 4.26
C MET A 86 0.27 4.45 4.09
N TRP A 87 -0.73 3.57 4.16
CA TRP A 87 -0.63 2.14 3.87
C TRP A 87 -1.82 1.73 3.01
N MET A 88 -1.58 1.63 1.70
CA MET A 88 -2.61 1.36 0.71
C MET A 88 -2.63 -0.11 0.34
N ASN A 89 -3.76 -0.74 0.56
CA ASN A 89 -3.99 -2.14 0.27
C ASN A 89 -5.28 -2.32 -0.53
N ILE A 90 -5.36 -3.39 -1.31
CA ILE A 90 -6.59 -3.82 -1.98
C ILE A 90 -6.78 -5.33 -1.78
N PRO A 91 -8.00 -5.86 -1.93
CA PRO A 91 -8.19 -7.30 -2.08
C PRO A 91 -7.42 -7.82 -3.30
N ASP A 92 -6.89 -9.04 -3.24
CA ASP A 92 -6.24 -9.67 -4.40
C ASP A 92 -7.27 -9.91 -5.52
N LEU A 93 -7.27 -9.00 -6.50
CA LEU A 93 -8.22 -9.03 -7.61
C LEU A 93 -8.13 -10.32 -8.43
N ASN A 94 -6.96 -10.97 -8.45
CA ASN A 94 -6.77 -12.22 -9.18
C ASN A 94 -7.69 -13.33 -8.68
N GLN A 95 -8.09 -13.31 -7.41
CA GLN A 95 -9.04 -14.29 -6.87
C GLN A 95 -10.42 -14.20 -7.53
N TRP A 96 -10.77 -13.06 -8.11
CA TRP A 96 -12.03 -12.83 -8.79
C TRP A 96 -11.91 -12.84 -10.32
N ILE A 97 -10.86 -12.20 -10.87
CA ILE A 97 -10.71 -12.03 -12.32
C ILE A 97 -10.15 -13.26 -13.04
N LYS A 98 -9.55 -14.24 -12.33
CA LYS A 98 -9.04 -15.49 -12.90
C LYS A 98 -10.07 -16.30 -13.70
N PHE A 99 -11.36 -16.04 -13.46
CA PHE A 99 -12.47 -16.72 -14.17
C PHE A 99 -12.79 -16.06 -15.54
N PHE A 100 -12.14 -14.95 -15.89
CA PHE A 100 -12.46 -14.18 -17.09
C PHE A 100 -11.60 -14.54 -18.30
N ASN A 101 -10.64 -15.46 -18.15
CA ASN A 101 -9.74 -15.90 -19.23
C ASN A 101 -9.09 -14.74 -20.00
N GLY A 102 -8.62 -13.72 -19.29
CA GLY A 102 -7.98 -12.53 -19.86
C GLY A 102 -8.94 -11.51 -20.51
N LYS A 103 -10.25 -11.78 -20.54
CA LYS A 103 -11.25 -10.84 -21.07
C LYS A 103 -11.77 -9.93 -19.97
N PHE A 104 -11.99 -8.64 -20.26
CA PHE A 104 -12.56 -7.69 -19.30
C PHE A 104 -13.54 -6.70 -19.98
N GLY A 105 -14.52 -7.25 -20.72
CA GLY A 105 -15.60 -6.50 -21.36
C GLY A 105 -16.74 -6.17 -20.39
N LEU A 106 -17.85 -5.68 -20.92
CA LEU A 106 -19.03 -5.29 -20.12
C LEU A 106 -19.60 -6.47 -19.31
N ILE A 107 -19.71 -7.64 -19.92
CA ILE A 107 -20.22 -8.85 -19.28
C ILE A 107 -19.33 -9.22 -18.08
N GLN A 108 -18.00 -9.21 -18.25
CA GLN A 108 -17.06 -9.53 -17.19
C GLN A 108 -17.11 -8.50 -16.04
N LYS A 109 -17.38 -7.24 -16.32
CA LYS A 109 -17.58 -6.22 -15.27
C LYS A 109 -18.82 -6.52 -14.43
N ILE A 110 -19.91 -6.95 -15.05
CA ILE A 110 -21.12 -7.37 -14.32
C ILE A 110 -20.84 -8.64 -13.50
N LEU A 111 -20.22 -9.65 -14.13
CA LEU A 111 -19.81 -10.88 -13.44
C LEU A 111 -18.85 -10.60 -12.28
N PHE A 112 -17.93 -9.65 -12.42
CA PHE A 112 -17.04 -9.23 -11.35
C PHE A 112 -17.81 -8.76 -10.12
N LEU A 113 -18.82 -7.92 -10.29
CA LEU A 113 -19.65 -7.42 -9.18
C LEU A 113 -20.41 -8.55 -8.50
N ILE A 114 -20.93 -9.51 -9.29
CA ILE A 114 -21.61 -10.70 -8.77
C ILE A 114 -20.64 -11.57 -7.99
N ILE A 115 -19.48 -11.91 -8.57
CA ILE A 115 -18.47 -12.75 -7.93
C ILE A 115 -17.97 -12.09 -6.66
N LYS A 116 -17.67 -10.78 -6.69
CA LYS A 116 -17.25 -10.01 -5.51
C LYS A 116 -18.26 -10.07 -4.37
N LYS A 117 -19.57 -10.05 -4.70
CA LYS A 117 -20.64 -10.11 -3.70
C LYS A 117 -20.76 -11.48 -3.02
N PHE A 118 -20.61 -12.55 -3.80
CA PHE A 118 -20.88 -13.93 -3.31
C PHE A 118 -19.62 -14.71 -2.97
N ARG A 119 -18.45 -14.30 -3.43
CA ARG A 119 -17.22 -15.01 -3.21
C ARG A 119 -16.27 -14.24 -2.33
N LYS A 120 -16.04 -14.73 -1.12
CA LYS A 120 -15.09 -14.15 -0.17
C LYS A 120 -13.68 -14.12 -0.77
N ASN A 121 -13.00 -13.01 -0.57
CA ASN A 121 -11.59 -12.88 -0.88
C ASN A 121 -10.81 -12.95 0.43
N LYS A 122 -9.92 -13.92 0.54
CA LYS A 122 -9.16 -14.16 1.76
C LYS A 122 -7.77 -13.52 1.76
N LYS A 123 -7.39 -12.87 0.65
CA LYS A 123 -6.07 -12.30 0.46
C LYS A 123 -6.14 -10.83 0.15
N MET A 124 -5.34 -10.05 0.85
CA MET A 124 -5.10 -8.65 0.51
C MET A 124 -3.68 -8.45 -0.01
N VAL A 125 -3.51 -7.42 -0.81
CA VAL A 125 -2.26 -7.07 -1.47
C VAL A 125 -1.87 -5.64 -1.10
N GLY A 126 -0.65 -5.45 -0.60
CA GLY A 126 -0.08 -4.14 -0.33
C GLY A 126 0.40 -3.49 -1.62
N LEU A 127 -0.08 -2.28 -1.90
CA LEU A 127 0.29 -1.53 -3.11
C LEU A 127 1.33 -0.46 -2.83
N VAL A 128 1.08 0.37 -1.82
CA VAL A 128 1.93 1.50 -1.49
C VAL A 128 2.02 1.63 0.03
N PHE A 129 3.24 1.80 0.51
CA PHE A 129 3.54 2.12 1.89
C PHE A 129 4.46 3.33 1.90
N GLY A 130 4.07 4.41 2.53
CA GLY A 130 4.85 5.65 2.53
C GLY A 130 4.78 6.37 3.86
N ILE A 131 5.92 6.91 4.28
CA ILE A 131 6.04 7.81 5.44
C ILE A 131 6.88 8.99 4.98
N ILE A 132 6.40 10.20 5.22
CA ILE A 132 7.16 11.40 4.85
C ILE A 132 8.50 11.44 5.58
N PRO A 133 9.58 11.99 4.97
CA PRO A 133 10.95 11.92 5.49
C PRO A 133 11.08 12.35 6.95
N GLU A 134 10.39 13.41 7.32
CA GLU A 134 10.39 13.97 8.68
C GLU A 134 9.91 12.96 9.76
N TRP A 135 9.03 12.03 9.40
CA TRP A 135 8.44 11.05 10.30
C TRP A 135 9.01 9.63 10.18
N GLN A 136 9.98 9.43 9.30
CA GLN A 136 10.69 8.15 9.20
C GLN A 136 11.50 7.87 10.48
N ARG A 137 11.69 6.59 10.81
CA ARG A 137 12.42 6.10 12.00
C ARG A 137 11.86 6.54 13.35
N LYS A 138 10.65 7.10 13.37
CA LYS A 138 9.97 7.52 14.60
C LYS A 138 8.95 6.50 15.11
N GLY A 139 8.77 5.34 14.42
CA GLY A 139 7.86 4.26 14.80
C GLY A 139 6.43 4.44 14.25
N ILE A 140 6.24 5.34 13.29
CA ILE A 140 4.94 5.57 12.63
C ILE A 140 4.50 4.34 11.82
N ASP A 141 5.46 3.60 11.26
CA ASP A 141 5.23 2.30 10.59
C ASP A 141 4.57 1.30 11.54
N GLY A 142 5.16 1.09 12.70
CA GLY A 142 4.63 0.18 13.71
C GLY A 142 3.27 0.62 14.24
N PHE A 143 3.08 1.91 14.50
CA PHE A 143 1.81 2.46 14.92
C PHE A 143 0.70 2.22 13.88
N MET A 144 0.95 2.54 12.60
CA MET A 144 -0.01 2.37 11.51
C MET A 144 -0.36 0.90 11.27
N ILE A 145 0.66 0.02 11.25
CA ILE A 145 0.48 -1.41 11.05
C ILE A 145 -0.33 -2.01 12.20
N TRP A 146 -0.06 -1.62 13.45
CA TRP A 146 -0.79 -2.11 14.61
C TRP A 146 -2.26 -1.71 14.58
N GLU A 147 -2.55 -0.40 14.40
CA GLU A 147 -3.93 0.11 14.33
C GLU A 147 -4.70 -0.54 13.18
N GLY A 148 -4.11 -0.58 11.98
CA GLY A 148 -4.74 -1.21 10.83
C GLY A 148 -5.00 -2.69 11.04
N THR A 149 -4.02 -3.44 11.54
CA THR A 149 -4.14 -4.89 11.77
C THR A 149 -5.21 -5.21 12.81
N LYS A 150 -5.23 -4.47 13.92
CA LYS A 150 -6.25 -4.62 14.97
C LYS A 150 -7.67 -4.39 14.42
N HIS A 151 -7.81 -3.44 13.51
CA HIS A 151 -9.09 -3.11 12.90
C HIS A 151 -9.53 -4.15 11.88
N PHE A 152 -8.72 -4.43 10.85
CA PHE A 152 -9.15 -5.27 9.75
C PHE A 152 -9.34 -6.74 10.14
N ARG A 153 -8.61 -7.27 11.14
CA ARG A 153 -8.84 -8.60 11.70
C ARG A 153 -10.24 -8.78 12.29
N LYS A 154 -10.85 -7.69 12.77
CA LYS A 154 -12.23 -7.71 13.30
C LYS A 154 -13.27 -7.47 12.21
N ALA A 155 -12.92 -6.70 11.19
CA ALA A 155 -13.86 -6.19 10.21
C ALA A 155 -13.88 -6.99 8.89
N THR A 156 -12.92 -7.89 8.68
CA THR A 156 -12.76 -8.60 7.40
C THR A 156 -12.40 -10.07 7.60
N ASP A 157 -12.56 -10.86 6.52
CA ASP A 157 -12.18 -12.28 6.47
C ASP A 157 -10.79 -12.49 5.81
N PHE A 158 -9.93 -11.46 5.70
CA PHE A 158 -8.61 -11.63 5.11
C PHE A 158 -7.71 -12.47 6.03
N GLU A 159 -7.12 -13.52 5.46
CA GLU A 159 -6.22 -14.46 6.13
C GLU A 159 -4.78 -14.24 5.69
N ASP A 160 -4.58 -13.86 4.42
CA ASP A 160 -3.27 -13.66 3.79
C ASP A 160 -3.00 -12.20 3.43
N TYR A 161 -1.77 -11.78 3.63
CA TYR A 161 -1.25 -10.50 3.17
C TYR A 161 -0.03 -10.72 2.28
N GLU A 162 -0.09 -10.27 1.03
CA GLU A 162 1.06 -10.24 0.13
C GLU A 162 1.53 -8.80 -0.08
N MET A 163 2.74 -8.50 0.34
CA MET A 163 3.41 -7.27 -0.05
C MET A 163 3.78 -7.39 -1.53
N GLN A 164 3.45 -6.37 -2.34
CA GLN A 164 3.87 -6.31 -3.74
C GLN A 164 5.40 -6.30 -3.81
N TRP A 165 5.94 -6.47 -5.01
CA TRP A 165 7.38 -6.55 -5.19
C TRP A 165 8.10 -5.42 -4.44
N ILE A 166 9.11 -5.81 -3.68
CA ILE A 166 10.01 -4.90 -3.01
C ILE A 166 11.33 -4.98 -3.77
N GLY A 167 11.77 -3.84 -4.32
CA GLY A 167 13.04 -3.76 -5.02
C GLY A 167 14.20 -4.00 -4.06
N ASP A 168 15.24 -4.68 -4.51
CA ASP A 168 16.47 -4.92 -3.75
C ASP A 168 17.23 -3.62 -3.44
N PHE A 169 16.87 -2.53 -4.10
CA PHE A 169 17.35 -1.18 -3.84
C PHE A 169 16.62 -0.47 -2.68
N ASN A 170 15.60 -1.10 -2.08
CA ASN A 170 14.83 -0.54 -0.94
C ASN A 170 15.03 -1.35 0.34
N PRO A 171 16.21 -1.23 1.01
CA PRO A 171 16.52 -1.99 2.23
C PRO A 171 15.61 -1.63 3.40
N LYS A 172 15.06 -0.40 3.43
CA LYS A 172 14.12 0.01 4.49
C LYS A 172 12.83 -0.80 4.43
N MET A 173 12.28 -1.00 3.24
CA MET A 173 11.05 -1.79 3.07
C MET A 173 11.30 -3.28 3.27
N ILE A 174 12.48 -3.79 2.86
CA ILE A 174 12.90 -5.16 3.16
C ILE A 174 12.94 -5.38 4.67
N LYS A 175 13.49 -4.42 5.44
CA LYS A 175 13.55 -4.51 6.90
C LYS A 175 12.16 -4.51 7.55
N ILE A 176 11.22 -3.75 7.04
CA ILE A 176 9.82 -3.79 7.49
C ILE A 176 9.22 -5.18 7.22
N ALA A 177 9.45 -5.75 6.03
CA ALA A 177 8.98 -7.08 5.69
C ALA A 177 9.57 -8.17 6.61
N GLU A 178 10.87 -8.09 6.91
CA GLU A 178 11.53 -8.99 7.87
C GLU A 178 10.94 -8.86 9.28
N ASN A 179 10.73 -7.65 9.77
CA ASN A 179 10.12 -7.39 11.08
C ASN A 179 8.67 -7.90 11.17
N LEU A 180 7.99 -8.03 10.03
CA LEU A 180 6.66 -8.65 9.92
C LEU A 180 6.73 -10.18 9.79
N GLU A 181 7.92 -10.77 9.86
CA GLU A 181 8.18 -12.22 9.72
C GLU A 181 7.63 -12.79 8.40
N THR A 182 7.64 -11.95 7.34
CA THR A 182 7.14 -12.37 6.04
C THR A 182 8.09 -13.36 5.36
N LYS A 183 7.55 -14.18 4.45
CA LYS A 183 8.33 -15.12 3.65
C LYS A 183 8.40 -14.65 2.22
N VAL A 184 9.58 -14.66 1.63
CA VAL A 184 9.74 -14.39 0.18
C VAL A 184 9.12 -15.55 -0.59
N THR A 185 8.01 -15.27 -1.29
CA THR A 185 7.27 -16.26 -2.08
C THR A 185 7.65 -16.25 -3.54
N ARG A 186 8.13 -15.12 -4.05
CA ARG A 186 8.54 -14.95 -5.45
C ARG A 186 9.75 -14.02 -5.55
N LYS A 187 10.66 -14.36 -6.46
CA LYS A 187 11.75 -13.47 -6.89
C LYS A 187 11.48 -13.07 -8.33
N LEU A 188 11.39 -11.78 -8.58
CA LEU A 188 11.22 -11.22 -9.91
C LEU A 188 12.57 -10.68 -10.38
N ALA A 189 12.91 -10.91 -11.65
CA ALA A 189 14.10 -10.36 -12.27
C ALA A 189 13.71 -9.55 -13.50
N THR A 190 14.22 -8.32 -13.56
CA THR A 190 14.09 -7.49 -14.74
C THR A 190 15.34 -7.66 -15.58
N TYR A 191 15.16 -8.09 -16.82
CA TYR A 191 16.25 -8.25 -17.77
C TYR A 191 16.30 -7.03 -18.69
N ARG A 192 17.50 -6.55 -18.95
CA ARG A 192 17.77 -5.47 -19.90
C ARG A 192 18.73 -5.96 -20.97
N TYR A 193 18.39 -5.74 -22.23
CA TYR A 193 19.29 -5.92 -23.36
C TYR A 193 19.72 -4.54 -23.86
N LEU A 194 21.04 -4.32 -23.95
CA LEU A 194 21.61 -3.08 -24.48
C LEU A 194 21.89 -3.30 -25.98
N PHE A 195 21.17 -2.60 -26.83
CA PHE A 195 21.45 -2.61 -28.28
C PHE A 195 22.74 -1.90 -28.63
N ASP A 196 23.20 -1.00 -27.78
CA ASP A 196 24.46 -0.29 -27.87
C ASP A 196 25.36 -0.76 -26.73
N GLU A 197 26.29 -1.63 -27.03
CA GLU A 197 27.20 -2.26 -26.06
C GLU A 197 28.23 -1.27 -25.48
N THR A 198 28.37 -0.05 -26.08
CA THR A 198 29.25 1.00 -25.54
C THR A 198 28.66 1.71 -24.36
N LYS A 199 27.34 1.56 -24.12
CA LYS A 199 26.65 2.16 -22.97
C LYS A 199 26.86 1.34 -21.71
N GLU A 200 27.29 2.02 -20.66
CA GLU A 200 27.45 1.42 -19.34
C GLU A 200 26.09 0.97 -18.76
N PHE A 201 26.07 -0.22 -18.16
CA PHE A 201 24.92 -0.67 -17.37
C PHE A 201 24.89 0.08 -16.03
N LYS A 202 23.85 0.87 -15.83
CA LYS A 202 23.59 1.52 -14.54
C LYS A 202 22.46 0.81 -13.81
N ARG A 203 22.71 0.43 -12.57
CA ARG A 203 21.72 -0.13 -11.65
C ARG A 203 20.94 0.98 -10.95
N GLN A 204 19.71 0.68 -10.51
CA GLN A 204 18.95 1.58 -9.64
C GLN A 204 19.75 1.90 -8.38
N GLU A 205 19.78 3.18 -8.00
CA GLU A 205 20.39 3.63 -6.75
C GLU A 205 19.62 3.10 -5.53
N MET A 206 20.35 2.92 -4.42
CA MET A 206 19.76 2.47 -3.16
C MET A 206 18.94 3.61 -2.52
N LEU A 207 17.76 3.28 -1.99
CA LEU A 207 16.83 4.21 -1.33
C LEU A 207 17.12 4.38 0.19
#